data_5011ce793742ccd50978f2e9879205ee
#
_entry.id   5011ce793742ccd50978f2e9879205ee
#
_cell.length_a   1.000
_cell.length_b   1.000
_cell.length_c   1.000
_cell.angle_alpha   90.00
_cell.angle_beta   90.00
_cell.angle_gamma   90.00
#
_symmetry.space_group_name_H-M   'P 1'
#
loop_
_entity.id
_entity.type
_entity.pdbx_description
1 polymer ?
#
loop_
_entity_poly.entity_id
_entity_poly.type
_entity_poly.pdbx_seq_one_letter_code
_entity_poly.pdbx_strand_id
1 'polypeptide(L)'
;DVEADNLLEDATRIHCLSYTSDGKNYQTIFDYQEMRDFILIQKGLIGHNIVRYDVPLLEKILGIKVKARLFDTLPMSWVLNYERAGNKHGLAAFGEDFGVPKPEIDDWENLNPEDYAHRCVEDVKINWLLWRNLLKRFLYIYNNDKKLLDKFFRYLEFKISCAASAELTGWKLDVGLARQCVDTLTTRKADKVVELKTVMPKRKVTTVKTKPKVCFKLDGSVSSHGDRWFNLLDEHKLPRHYDGEVTVVKGWDEPNPNSSDQVKDWLYSLGWKPCTFKYNKNKETGEENKVPQVRKNGELVESVKLLIKIDPAVAVLEGLTILQHRLSIFQGFLDCERDGYVKAEIDGLTNTLRFKHKKPLVNLPGVDKPWGEEVRGCLIAPEGYTLCGADMTSLEDTTKRHYMQPYDPAYVLEMSQDGFDPHLDLAKHAGRISQSDIDNYNQGTRPDIKSLRKNFKVVNYSATYGVGAPKLSRETGMNVREAQALLDAYWERNWSVKAFAEAQ
;
A
#
# COMPACT_ATOMS: atom_id res chain seq x y z
N ASP A 1 -13.07 -20.33 -17.86
CA ASP A 1 -11.64 -20.24 -17.59
C ASP A 1 -10.84 -20.73 -18.80
N VAL A 2 -9.62 -20.23 -18.99
CA VAL A 2 -8.75 -20.66 -20.10
C VAL A 2 -7.35 -20.93 -19.57
N GLU A 3 -6.70 -21.95 -20.11
CA GLU A 3 -5.27 -22.22 -19.89
C GLU A 3 -4.47 -21.88 -21.15
N ALA A 4 -3.36 -21.20 -20.99
CA ALA A 4 -2.48 -20.73 -22.07
C ALA A 4 -1.02 -21.04 -21.78
N ASP A 5 -0.19 -20.91 -22.82
CA ASP A 5 1.24 -21.14 -22.76
C ASP A 5 2.03 -20.08 -21.97
N ASN A 6 1.42 -18.89 -21.75
CA ASN A 6 2.10 -17.81 -21.03
C ASN A 6 1.08 -16.78 -20.49
N LEU A 7 1.60 -15.75 -19.82
CA LEU A 7 0.81 -14.58 -19.44
C LEU A 7 0.37 -13.80 -20.70
N LEU A 8 -0.68 -13.00 -20.57
CA LEU A 8 -1.37 -12.30 -21.67
C LEU A 8 -0.45 -11.69 -22.73
N GLU A 9 0.67 -11.11 -22.33
CA GLU A 9 1.59 -10.42 -23.25
C GLU A 9 2.33 -11.37 -24.14
N ASP A 10 2.89 -12.40 -23.52
CA ASP A 10 3.77 -13.38 -24.16
C ASP A 10 2.97 -14.61 -24.67
N ALA A 11 1.67 -14.70 -24.34
CA ALA A 11 0.84 -15.81 -24.77
C ALA A 11 0.68 -15.85 -26.29
N THR A 12 0.94 -17.01 -26.85
CA THR A 12 0.84 -17.33 -28.27
C THR A 12 -0.23 -18.39 -28.57
N ARG A 13 -0.62 -19.14 -27.55
CA ARG A 13 -1.51 -20.30 -27.69
C ARG A 13 -2.43 -20.47 -26.47
N ILE A 14 -3.69 -20.82 -26.72
CA ILE A 14 -4.62 -21.35 -25.73
C ILE A 14 -4.59 -22.86 -25.79
N HIS A 15 -4.38 -23.52 -24.65
CA HIS A 15 -4.39 -24.98 -24.53
C HIS A 15 -5.82 -25.51 -24.50
N CYS A 16 -6.68 -24.91 -23.69
CA CYS A 16 -8.08 -25.29 -23.60
C CYS A 16 -8.94 -24.15 -23.00
N LEU A 17 -10.25 -24.27 -23.20
CA LEU A 17 -11.28 -23.47 -22.56
C LEU A 17 -12.26 -24.40 -21.86
N SER A 18 -12.43 -24.25 -20.53
CA SER A 18 -13.41 -25.04 -19.77
C SER A 18 -14.53 -24.16 -19.23
N TYR A 19 -15.74 -24.70 -19.17
CA TYR A 19 -16.91 -23.99 -18.68
C TYR A 19 -17.96 -24.90 -18.07
N THR A 20 -18.90 -24.30 -17.36
CA THR A 20 -20.15 -24.91 -16.90
C THR A 20 -21.28 -23.90 -16.93
N SER A 21 -22.50 -24.36 -17.17
CA SER A 21 -23.71 -23.54 -17.07
C SER A 21 -24.55 -23.87 -15.83
N ASP A 22 -24.33 -25.00 -15.20
CA ASP A 22 -25.16 -25.53 -14.10
C ASP A 22 -24.35 -25.90 -12.83
N GLY A 23 -23.01 -25.86 -12.89
CA GLY A 23 -22.11 -26.26 -11.80
C GLY A 23 -22.09 -27.77 -11.52
N LYS A 24 -22.58 -28.59 -12.44
CA LYS A 24 -22.59 -30.06 -12.38
C LYS A 24 -21.91 -30.69 -13.58
N ASN A 25 -22.20 -30.17 -14.76
CA ASN A 25 -21.65 -30.62 -16.02
C ASN A 25 -20.56 -29.65 -16.46
N TYR A 26 -19.33 -30.15 -16.58
CA TYR A 26 -18.16 -29.39 -17.00
C TYR A 26 -17.76 -29.83 -18.39
N GLN A 27 -17.50 -28.89 -19.28
CA GLN A 27 -17.11 -29.13 -20.66
C GLN A 27 -15.80 -28.42 -20.94
N THR A 28 -14.96 -29.02 -21.78
CA THR A 28 -13.70 -28.45 -22.24
C THR A 28 -13.65 -28.43 -23.73
N ILE A 29 -13.27 -27.32 -24.33
CA ILE A 29 -13.07 -27.10 -25.75
C ILE A 29 -11.58 -26.93 -26.02
N PHE A 30 -11.09 -27.63 -27.03
CA PHE A 30 -9.70 -27.55 -27.51
C PHE A 30 -9.59 -26.89 -28.88
N ASP A 31 -10.63 -27.04 -29.71
CA ASP A 31 -10.66 -26.48 -31.06
C ASP A 31 -10.96 -24.98 -31.05
N TYR A 32 -10.17 -24.19 -31.76
CA TYR A 32 -10.27 -22.75 -31.79
C TYR A 32 -11.55 -22.23 -32.48
N GLN A 33 -12.05 -23.00 -33.45
CA GLN A 33 -13.31 -22.61 -34.10
C GLN A 33 -14.50 -22.85 -33.17
N GLU A 34 -14.52 -23.97 -32.47
CA GLU A 34 -15.53 -24.23 -31.43
C GLU A 34 -15.47 -23.20 -30.30
N MET A 35 -14.26 -22.79 -29.87
CA MET A 35 -14.09 -21.70 -28.88
C MET A 35 -14.69 -20.39 -29.37
N ARG A 36 -14.43 -20.00 -30.65
CA ARG A 36 -15.01 -18.79 -31.25
C ARG A 36 -16.52 -18.86 -31.26
N ASP A 37 -17.08 -19.95 -31.77
CA ASP A 37 -18.53 -20.14 -31.91
C ASP A 37 -19.18 -20.12 -30.52
N PHE A 38 -18.60 -20.80 -29.55
CA PHE A 38 -19.08 -20.80 -28.16
C PHE A 38 -19.09 -19.41 -27.56
N ILE A 39 -17.99 -18.66 -27.64
CA ILE A 39 -17.84 -17.35 -26.97
C ILE A 39 -18.74 -16.29 -27.62
N LEU A 40 -18.85 -16.29 -28.95
CA LEU A 40 -19.62 -15.28 -29.70
C LEU A 40 -21.13 -15.33 -29.46
N ILE A 41 -21.66 -16.47 -29.06
CA ILE A 41 -23.11 -16.62 -28.79
C ILE A 41 -23.49 -16.29 -27.33
N GLN A 42 -22.50 -16.17 -26.44
CA GLN A 42 -22.77 -15.93 -25.02
C GLN A 42 -23.31 -14.51 -24.77
N LYS A 43 -24.34 -14.41 -23.93
CA LYS A 43 -24.89 -13.12 -23.46
C LYS A 43 -24.20 -12.62 -22.17
N GLY A 44 -23.62 -13.52 -21.37
CA GLY A 44 -22.91 -13.23 -20.17
C GLY A 44 -21.88 -14.30 -19.85
N LEU A 45 -20.75 -13.89 -19.30
CA LEU A 45 -19.66 -14.76 -18.87
C LEU A 45 -19.30 -14.42 -17.44
N ILE A 46 -19.05 -15.46 -16.65
CA ILE A 46 -18.57 -15.36 -15.28
C ILE A 46 -17.18 -15.99 -15.23
N GLY A 47 -16.17 -15.22 -14.81
CA GLY A 47 -14.80 -15.72 -14.68
C GLY A 47 -14.08 -15.06 -13.51
N HIS A 48 -12.89 -15.52 -13.21
CA HIS A 48 -12.03 -14.96 -12.17
C HIS A 48 -10.87 -14.20 -12.82
N ASN A 49 -10.82 -12.88 -12.67
CA ASN A 49 -9.93 -11.99 -13.42
C ASN A 49 -10.23 -11.95 -14.94
N ILE A 50 -11.43 -12.33 -15.32
CA ILE A 50 -11.86 -12.50 -16.71
C ILE A 50 -11.72 -11.22 -17.55
N VAL A 51 -11.94 -10.04 -16.93
CA VAL A 51 -11.85 -8.74 -17.61
C VAL A 51 -10.40 -8.38 -17.97
N ARG A 52 -9.43 -8.79 -17.18
CA ARG A 52 -8.01 -8.41 -17.34
C ARG A 52 -7.16 -9.51 -17.96
N TYR A 53 -7.65 -10.76 -17.99
CA TYR A 53 -6.87 -11.90 -18.51
C TYR A 53 -7.64 -12.70 -19.56
N ASP A 54 -8.67 -13.47 -19.19
CA ASP A 54 -9.29 -14.45 -20.13
C ASP A 54 -9.86 -13.78 -21.38
N VAL A 55 -10.63 -12.70 -21.22
CA VAL A 55 -11.24 -12.02 -22.39
C VAL A 55 -10.19 -11.38 -23.28
N PRO A 56 -9.21 -10.59 -22.78
CA PRO A 56 -8.12 -10.09 -23.61
C PRO A 56 -7.31 -11.20 -24.30
N LEU A 57 -7.09 -12.32 -23.64
CA LEU A 57 -6.39 -13.48 -24.20
C LEU A 57 -7.19 -14.12 -25.35
N LEU A 58 -8.48 -14.38 -25.14
CA LEU A 58 -9.38 -14.90 -26.17
C LEU A 58 -9.47 -13.96 -27.37
N GLU A 59 -9.59 -12.65 -27.15
CA GLU A 59 -9.61 -11.66 -28.21
C GLU A 59 -8.31 -11.65 -29.02
N LYS A 60 -7.16 -11.71 -28.30
CA LYS A 60 -5.81 -11.73 -28.91
C LYS A 60 -5.60 -12.97 -29.78
N ILE A 61 -5.84 -14.16 -29.23
CA ILE A 61 -5.48 -15.42 -29.88
C ILE A 61 -6.53 -15.86 -30.90
N LEU A 62 -7.80 -15.70 -30.60
CA LEU A 62 -8.88 -16.11 -31.49
C LEU A 62 -9.22 -15.06 -32.55
N GLY A 63 -8.76 -13.83 -32.42
CA GLY A 63 -9.07 -12.73 -33.37
C GLY A 63 -10.54 -12.31 -33.33
N ILE A 64 -11.19 -12.42 -32.18
CA ILE A 64 -12.62 -12.08 -31.99
C ILE A 64 -12.78 -10.85 -31.11
N LYS A 65 -14.03 -10.34 -31.02
CA LYS A 65 -14.41 -9.32 -30.05
C LYS A 65 -15.51 -9.85 -29.14
N VAL A 66 -15.27 -9.99 -27.86
CA VAL A 66 -16.24 -10.48 -26.89
C VAL A 66 -17.27 -9.38 -26.60
N LYS A 67 -18.55 -9.69 -26.80
CA LYS A 67 -19.67 -8.76 -26.55
C LYS A 67 -20.52 -9.18 -25.35
N ALA A 68 -20.23 -10.33 -24.78
CA ALA A 68 -20.89 -10.83 -23.58
C ALA A 68 -20.68 -9.86 -22.42
N ARG A 69 -21.69 -9.76 -21.57
CA ARG A 69 -21.56 -9.08 -20.29
C ARG A 69 -20.63 -9.87 -19.36
N LEU A 70 -19.70 -9.19 -18.70
CA LEU A 70 -18.70 -9.85 -17.88
C LEU A 70 -19.02 -9.70 -16.38
N PHE A 71 -18.92 -10.81 -15.66
CA PHE A 71 -19.00 -10.86 -14.20
C PHE A 71 -17.68 -11.40 -13.65
N ASP A 72 -16.88 -10.53 -13.07
CA ASP A 72 -15.54 -10.87 -12.59
C ASP A 72 -15.54 -11.10 -11.08
N THR A 73 -15.31 -12.35 -10.68
CA THR A 73 -15.35 -12.73 -9.27
C THR A 73 -14.15 -12.21 -8.47
N LEU A 74 -13.02 -11.87 -9.13
CA LEU A 74 -11.87 -11.30 -8.43
C LEU A 74 -12.18 -9.92 -7.85
N PRO A 75 -12.61 -8.89 -8.62
CA PRO A 75 -12.99 -7.60 -8.05
C PRO A 75 -14.22 -7.69 -7.14
N MET A 76 -15.16 -8.60 -7.38
CA MET A 76 -16.26 -8.86 -6.45
C MET A 76 -15.74 -9.31 -5.08
N SER A 77 -14.72 -10.17 -5.07
CA SER A 77 -14.04 -10.59 -3.84
C SER A 77 -13.29 -9.44 -3.17
N TRP A 78 -12.65 -8.55 -3.93
CA TRP A 78 -11.99 -7.36 -3.37
C TRP A 78 -12.98 -6.44 -2.65
N VAL A 79 -14.19 -6.30 -3.18
CA VAL A 79 -15.25 -5.49 -2.56
C VAL A 79 -15.73 -6.08 -1.24
N LEU A 80 -16.02 -7.40 -1.22
CA LEU A 80 -16.62 -8.05 -0.04
C LEU A 80 -15.61 -8.53 0.99
N ASN A 81 -14.36 -8.73 0.61
CA ASN A 81 -13.33 -9.34 1.43
C ASN A 81 -12.04 -8.49 1.50
N TYR A 82 -12.17 -7.16 1.48
CA TYR A 82 -11.02 -6.24 1.43
C TYR A 82 -10.01 -6.43 2.57
N GLU A 83 -10.43 -7.04 3.69
CA GLU A 83 -9.58 -7.35 4.86
C GLU A 83 -8.98 -8.77 4.82
N ARG A 84 -9.23 -9.55 3.75
CA ARG A 84 -8.73 -10.92 3.66
C ARG A 84 -7.21 -10.96 3.85
N ALA A 85 -6.77 -11.76 4.82
CA ALA A 85 -5.38 -11.84 5.23
C ALA A 85 -4.46 -12.22 4.07
N GLY A 86 -3.33 -11.52 3.94
CA GLY A 86 -2.34 -11.79 2.90
C GLY A 86 -2.77 -11.44 1.48
N ASN A 87 -3.89 -10.71 1.30
CA ASN A 87 -4.44 -10.36 -0.02
C ASN A 87 -4.70 -11.59 -0.92
N LYS A 88 -5.04 -12.73 -0.31
CA LYS A 88 -5.23 -14.03 -0.97
C LYS A 88 -6.60 -14.11 -1.66
N HIS A 89 -6.75 -13.43 -2.80
CA HIS A 89 -8.00 -13.43 -3.59
C HIS A 89 -7.94 -14.37 -4.81
N GLY A 90 -6.84 -15.08 -5.05
CA GLY A 90 -6.73 -16.05 -6.14
C GLY A 90 -7.53 -17.33 -5.88
N LEU A 91 -7.87 -18.05 -6.97
CA LEU A 91 -8.67 -19.28 -6.91
C LEU A 91 -8.07 -20.36 -6.01
N ALA A 92 -6.75 -20.51 -5.97
CA ALA A 92 -6.10 -21.48 -5.08
C ALA A 92 -6.50 -21.30 -3.61
N ALA A 93 -6.50 -20.05 -3.12
CA ALA A 93 -6.90 -19.76 -1.73
C ALA A 93 -8.41 -19.98 -1.48
N PHE A 94 -9.25 -19.80 -2.48
CA PHE A 94 -10.68 -20.15 -2.39
C PHE A 94 -10.91 -21.64 -2.53
N GLY A 95 -10.06 -22.34 -3.30
CA GLY A 95 -10.05 -23.80 -3.35
C GLY A 95 -9.82 -24.44 -1.98
N GLU A 96 -8.84 -23.92 -1.22
CA GLU A 96 -8.62 -24.30 0.17
C GLU A 96 -9.88 -24.07 1.04
N ASP A 97 -10.51 -22.90 0.92
CA ASP A 97 -11.72 -22.56 1.69
C ASP A 97 -12.91 -23.47 1.37
N PHE A 98 -13.02 -23.94 0.12
CA PHE A 98 -14.13 -24.78 -0.34
C PHE A 98 -13.84 -26.29 -0.30
N GLY A 99 -12.63 -26.69 0.06
CA GLY A 99 -12.18 -28.08 0.05
C GLY A 99 -12.03 -28.66 -1.36
N VAL A 100 -11.78 -27.80 -2.36
CA VAL A 100 -11.49 -28.16 -3.76
C VAL A 100 -10.04 -27.75 -4.05
N PRO A 101 -9.06 -28.61 -3.83
CA PRO A 101 -7.67 -28.26 -4.02
C PRO A 101 -7.37 -27.99 -5.50
N LYS A 102 -6.68 -26.89 -5.77
CA LYS A 102 -6.18 -26.59 -7.11
C LYS A 102 -5.01 -27.51 -7.41
N PRO A 103 -4.99 -28.24 -8.54
CA PRO A 103 -3.86 -29.09 -8.92
C PRO A 103 -2.57 -28.26 -9.02
N GLU A 104 -1.49 -28.74 -8.37
CA GLU A 104 -0.15 -28.20 -8.53
C GLU A 104 0.46 -28.73 -9.83
N ILE A 105 1.17 -27.87 -10.54
CA ILE A 105 1.85 -28.19 -11.79
C ILE A 105 3.30 -27.78 -11.65
N ASP A 106 4.19 -28.77 -11.68
CA ASP A 106 5.64 -28.55 -11.55
C ASP A 106 6.29 -28.20 -12.90
N ASP A 107 5.74 -28.73 -14.02
CA ASP A 107 6.26 -28.54 -15.37
C ASP A 107 5.13 -28.10 -16.32
N TRP A 108 5.10 -26.83 -16.64
CA TRP A 108 4.10 -26.24 -17.53
C TRP A 108 4.37 -26.46 -19.02
N GLU A 109 5.58 -26.84 -19.39
CA GLU A 109 5.97 -26.99 -20.79
C GLU A 109 5.59 -28.37 -21.36
N ASN A 110 5.54 -29.40 -20.49
CA ASN A 110 5.41 -30.81 -20.90
C ASN A 110 4.06 -31.44 -20.46
N LEU A 111 3.03 -30.66 -20.21
CA LEU A 111 1.69 -31.17 -19.88
C LEU A 111 0.98 -31.74 -21.11
N ASN A 112 0.22 -32.81 -20.92
CA ASN A 112 -0.72 -33.29 -21.94
C ASN A 112 -2.02 -32.46 -21.92
N PRO A 113 -2.85 -32.55 -22.99
CA PRO A 113 -4.11 -31.81 -23.08
C PRO A 113 -5.09 -32.09 -21.92
N GLU A 114 -5.09 -33.33 -21.42
CA GLU A 114 -5.98 -33.75 -20.33
C GLU A 114 -5.60 -33.08 -19.01
N ASP A 115 -4.30 -32.85 -18.75
CA ASP A 115 -3.83 -32.18 -17.53
C ASP A 115 -4.23 -30.70 -17.53
N TYR A 116 -4.08 -30.02 -18.67
CA TYR A 116 -4.59 -28.64 -18.82
C TYR A 116 -6.12 -28.59 -18.63
N ALA A 117 -6.86 -29.52 -19.25
CA ALA A 117 -8.30 -29.60 -19.09
C ALA A 117 -8.71 -29.86 -17.64
N HIS A 118 -8.06 -30.80 -16.97
CA HIS A 118 -8.33 -31.10 -15.57
C HIS A 118 -8.14 -29.86 -14.69
N ARG A 119 -7.03 -29.16 -14.83
CA ARG A 119 -6.75 -27.95 -14.07
C ARG A 119 -7.77 -26.83 -14.34
N CYS A 120 -8.07 -26.58 -15.62
CA CYS A 120 -9.05 -25.58 -16.05
C CYS A 120 -10.44 -25.89 -15.48
N VAL A 121 -10.85 -27.16 -15.47
CA VAL A 121 -12.13 -27.61 -14.87
C VAL A 121 -12.14 -27.39 -13.36
N GLU A 122 -11.04 -27.66 -12.64
CA GLU A 122 -10.98 -27.39 -11.20
C GLU A 122 -11.08 -25.88 -10.91
N ASP A 123 -10.44 -25.03 -11.71
CA ASP A 123 -10.59 -23.57 -11.58
C ASP A 123 -12.05 -23.12 -11.85
N VAL A 124 -12.73 -23.72 -12.84
CA VAL A 124 -14.16 -23.47 -13.07
C VAL A 124 -15.02 -23.91 -11.89
N LYS A 125 -14.74 -25.07 -11.27
CA LYS A 125 -15.46 -25.54 -10.07
C LYS A 125 -15.32 -24.57 -8.89
N ILE A 126 -14.09 -24.17 -8.59
CA ILE A 126 -13.80 -23.22 -7.52
C ILE A 126 -14.50 -21.89 -7.79
N ASN A 127 -14.39 -21.37 -9.02
CA ASN A 127 -15.02 -20.11 -9.41
C ASN A 127 -16.56 -20.17 -9.36
N TRP A 128 -17.16 -21.30 -9.70
CA TRP A 128 -18.61 -21.50 -9.56
C TRP A 128 -19.07 -21.38 -8.10
N LEU A 129 -18.35 -22.03 -7.18
CA LEU A 129 -18.63 -21.96 -5.74
C LEU A 129 -18.44 -20.53 -5.22
N LEU A 130 -17.36 -19.88 -5.63
CA LEU A 130 -17.07 -18.49 -5.30
C LEU A 130 -18.15 -17.54 -5.78
N TRP A 131 -18.54 -17.62 -7.06
CA TRP A 131 -19.63 -16.83 -7.63
C TRP A 131 -20.91 -16.95 -6.82
N ARG A 132 -21.33 -18.17 -6.51
CA ARG A 132 -22.56 -18.40 -5.73
C ARG A 132 -22.48 -17.79 -4.34
N ASN A 133 -21.34 -17.92 -3.67
CA ASN A 133 -21.11 -17.33 -2.36
C ASN A 133 -21.16 -15.79 -2.43
N LEU A 134 -20.42 -15.20 -3.35
CA LEU A 134 -20.37 -13.75 -3.52
C LEU A 134 -21.74 -13.19 -3.91
N LEU A 135 -22.44 -13.81 -4.87
CA LEU A 135 -23.77 -13.36 -5.30
C LEU A 135 -24.79 -13.40 -4.15
N LYS A 136 -24.78 -14.47 -3.33
CA LYS A 136 -25.65 -14.57 -2.14
C LYS A 136 -25.40 -13.41 -1.17
N ARG A 137 -24.14 -13.06 -0.93
CA ARG A 137 -23.75 -11.96 -0.03
C ARG A 137 -24.15 -10.60 -0.61
N PHE A 138 -23.94 -10.37 -1.89
CA PHE A 138 -24.39 -9.15 -2.56
C PHE A 138 -25.90 -8.99 -2.54
N LEU A 139 -26.67 -10.06 -2.83
CA LEU A 139 -28.11 -10.02 -2.75
C LEU A 139 -28.60 -9.66 -1.33
N TYR A 140 -27.94 -10.18 -0.29
CA TYR A 140 -28.24 -9.84 1.09
C TYR A 140 -27.97 -8.35 1.38
N ILE A 141 -26.79 -7.81 0.98
CA ILE A 141 -26.40 -6.42 1.19
C ILE A 141 -27.36 -5.47 0.47
N TYR A 142 -27.79 -5.81 -0.73
CA TYR A 142 -28.71 -5.02 -1.54
C TYR A 142 -30.19 -5.33 -1.31
N ASN A 143 -30.54 -5.98 -0.18
CA ASN A 143 -31.92 -6.33 0.19
C ASN A 143 -32.70 -7.03 -0.95
N ASN A 144 -32.02 -7.86 -1.75
CA ASN A 144 -32.53 -8.53 -2.96
C ASN A 144 -32.98 -7.54 -4.09
N ASP A 145 -32.62 -6.28 -4.03
CA ASP A 145 -32.83 -5.35 -5.16
C ASP A 145 -31.90 -5.69 -6.33
N LYS A 146 -32.42 -6.51 -7.22
CA LYS A 146 -31.68 -6.97 -8.41
C LYS A 146 -31.34 -5.83 -9.37
N LYS A 147 -32.14 -4.74 -9.43
CA LYS A 147 -31.87 -3.60 -10.32
C LYS A 147 -30.69 -2.80 -9.81
N LEU A 148 -30.66 -2.52 -8.52
CA LEU A 148 -29.56 -1.80 -7.89
C LEU A 148 -28.27 -2.62 -7.95
N LEU A 149 -28.35 -3.93 -7.70
CA LEU A 149 -27.23 -4.84 -7.81
C LEU A 149 -26.69 -4.94 -9.24
N ASP A 150 -27.56 -4.99 -10.23
CA ASP A 150 -27.19 -4.96 -11.67
C ASP A 150 -26.41 -3.67 -12.01
N LYS A 151 -26.89 -2.54 -11.52
CA LYS A 151 -26.22 -1.24 -11.68
C LYS A 151 -24.83 -1.22 -11.07
N PHE A 152 -24.68 -1.81 -9.87
CA PHE A 152 -23.39 -1.95 -9.22
C PHE A 152 -22.43 -2.86 -10.00
N PHE A 153 -22.88 -4.01 -10.51
CA PHE A 153 -22.03 -4.89 -11.30
C PHE A 153 -21.59 -4.25 -12.62
N ARG A 154 -22.44 -3.44 -13.28
CA ARG A 154 -22.03 -2.65 -14.46
C ARG A 154 -20.97 -1.61 -14.11
N TYR A 155 -21.13 -0.95 -12.97
CA TYR A 155 -20.10 -0.02 -12.49
C TYR A 155 -18.76 -0.74 -12.20
N LEU A 156 -18.82 -1.90 -11.58
CA LEU A 156 -17.62 -2.68 -11.26
C LEU A 156 -16.92 -3.18 -12.53
N GLU A 157 -17.68 -3.73 -13.47
CA GLU A 157 -17.19 -4.14 -14.79
C GLU A 157 -16.50 -2.96 -15.51
N PHE A 158 -17.17 -1.82 -15.62
CA PHE A 158 -16.62 -0.61 -16.22
C PHE A 158 -15.33 -0.15 -15.51
N LYS A 159 -15.35 -0.14 -14.18
CA LYS A 159 -14.17 0.26 -13.38
C LYS A 159 -12.97 -0.64 -13.67
N ILE A 160 -13.15 -1.94 -13.71
CA ILE A 160 -12.07 -2.90 -13.98
C ILE A 160 -11.62 -2.85 -15.44
N SER A 161 -12.54 -2.60 -16.40
CA SER A 161 -12.14 -2.40 -17.79
C SER A 161 -11.28 -1.14 -18.00
N CYS A 162 -11.50 -0.07 -17.22
CA CYS A 162 -10.60 1.09 -17.22
C CYS A 162 -9.18 0.71 -16.75
N ALA A 163 -9.07 -0.13 -15.69
CA ALA A 163 -7.78 -0.62 -15.23
C ALA A 163 -7.11 -1.53 -16.28
N ALA A 164 -7.85 -2.46 -16.87
CA ALA A 164 -7.38 -3.33 -17.94
C ALA A 164 -6.84 -2.52 -19.14
N SER A 165 -7.58 -1.49 -19.55
CA SER A 165 -7.16 -0.59 -20.63
C SER A 165 -5.86 0.15 -20.28
N ALA A 166 -5.73 0.65 -19.06
CA ALA A 166 -4.51 1.33 -18.60
C ALA A 166 -3.30 0.39 -18.55
N GLU A 167 -3.51 -0.86 -18.13
CA GLU A 167 -2.47 -1.90 -18.11
C GLU A 167 -2.01 -2.29 -19.52
N LEU A 168 -2.96 -2.47 -20.45
CA LEU A 168 -2.65 -2.82 -21.84
C LEU A 168 -1.94 -1.69 -22.59
N THR A 169 -2.34 -0.44 -22.36
CA THR A 169 -1.76 0.73 -23.02
C THR A 169 -0.36 1.04 -22.50
N GLY A 170 -0.16 0.96 -21.16
CA GLY A 170 1.08 1.35 -20.50
C GLY A 170 1.39 2.85 -20.63
N TRP A 171 2.52 3.25 -20.07
CA TRP A 171 3.08 4.61 -20.15
C TRP A 171 4.42 4.56 -20.88
N LYS A 172 4.60 5.38 -21.90
CA LYS A 172 5.88 5.50 -22.59
C LYS A 172 6.92 6.03 -21.62
N LEU A 173 8.05 5.32 -21.53
CA LEU A 173 9.16 5.65 -20.64
C LEU A 173 10.30 6.29 -21.42
N ASP A 174 10.83 7.41 -20.95
CA ASP A 174 12.15 7.89 -21.33
C ASP A 174 13.21 7.06 -20.59
N VAL A 175 13.60 5.94 -21.22
CA VAL A 175 14.60 5.02 -20.69
C VAL A 175 15.98 5.69 -20.54
N GLY A 176 16.31 6.65 -21.42
CA GLY A 176 17.56 7.39 -21.36
C GLY A 176 17.65 8.24 -20.10
N LEU A 177 16.61 9.05 -19.84
CA LEU A 177 16.51 9.87 -18.62
C LEU A 177 16.50 8.99 -17.36
N ALA A 178 15.73 7.89 -17.37
CA ALA A 178 15.65 6.99 -16.21
C ALA A 178 17.03 6.40 -15.86
N ARG A 179 17.81 5.93 -16.85
CA ARG A 179 19.18 5.42 -16.64
C ARG A 179 20.13 6.50 -16.12
N GLN A 180 20.11 7.69 -16.72
CA GLN A 180 20.91 8.83 -16.26
C GLN A 180 20.60 9.18 -14.79
N CYS A 181 19.33 9.14 -14.39
CA CYS A 181 18.91 9.37 -13.01
C CYS A 181 19.41 8.26 -12.07
N VAL A 182 19.36 6.98 -12.48
CA VAL A 182 19.92 5.85 -11.71
C VAL A 182 21.40 6.05 -11.46
N ASP A 183 22.19 6.36 -12.48
CA ASP A 183 23.63 6.55 -12.37
C ASP A 183 23.97 7.72 -11.43
N THR A 184 23.28 8.84 -11.62
CA THR A 184 23.47 10.04 -10.78
C THR A 184 23.11 9.77 -9.31
N LEU A 185 21.96 9.13 -9.07
CA LEU A 185 21.51 8.81 -7.71
C LEU A 185 22.39 7.75 -7.04
N THR A 186 22.90 6.79 -7.80
CA THR A 186 23.81 5.76 -7.30
C THR A 186 25.11 6.40 -6.80
N THR A 187 25.69 7.30 -7.58
CA THR A 187 26.89 8.06 -7.21
C THR A 187 26.62 8.90 -5.96
N ARG A 188 25.58 9.74 -5.97
CA ARG A 188 25.22 10.59 -4.81
C ARG A 188 24.94 9.78 -3.54
N LYS A 189 24.29 8.61 -3.68
CA LYS A 189 24.04 7.69 -2.56
C LYS A 189 25.35 7.11 -2.03
N ALA A 190 26.29 6.72 -2.90
CA ALA A 190 27.59 6.20 -2.52
C ALA A 190 28.40 7.25 -1.75
N ASP A 191 28.48 8.48 -2.26
CA ASP A 191 29.14 9.59 -1.62
C ASP A 191 28.55 9.86 -0.21
N LYS A 192 27.20 9.87 -0.11
CA LYS A 192 26.49 10.08 1.15
C LYS A 192 26.74 8.96 2.16
N VAL A 193 26.85 7.71 1.70
CA VAL A 193 27.20 6.56 2.55
C VAL A 193 28.64 6.66 3.04
N VAL A 194 29.57 7.09 2.20
CA VAL A 194 30.97 7.33 2.62
C VAL A 194 31.02 8.43 3.67
N GLU A 195 30.37 9.58 3.44
CA GLU A 195 30.26 10.67 4.40
C GLU A 195 29.70 10.20 5.75
N LEU A 196 28.61 9.43 5.75
CA LEU A 196 28.01 8.89 6.98
C LEU A 196 28.92 7.90 7.70
N LYS A 197 29.66 7.06 6.99
CA LYS A 197 30.63 6.13 7.60
C LYS A 197 31.75 6.84 8.35
N THR A 198 32.13 8.04 7.94
CA THR A 198 33.19 8.81 8.62
C THR A 198 32.73 9.41 9.96
N VAL A 199 31.42 9.68 10.09
CA VAL A 199 30.85 10.33 11.28
C VAL A 199 30.15 9.38 12.24
N MET A 200 29.66 8.23 11.76
CA MET A 200 29.00 7.24 12.61
C MET A 200 30.01 6.46 13.45
N PRO A 201 29.72 6.22 14.73
CA PRO A 201 30.59 5.39 15.58
C PRO A 201 30.46 3.91 15.18
N LYS A 202 31.53 3.13 15.45
CA LYS A 202 31.44 1.67 15.39
C LYS A 202 30.45 1.16 16.45
N ARG A 203 29.70 0.13 16.09
CA ARG A 203 28.72 -0.48 16.99
C ARG A 203 29.33 -1.59 17.80
N LYS A 204 29.12 -1.58 19.11
CA LYS A 204 29.49 -2.70 19.99
C LYS A 204 28.63 -3.92 19.67
N VAL A 205 29.29 -5.03 19.34
CA VAL A 205 28.64 -6.34 19.24
C VAL A 205 28.77 -7.02 20.59
N THR A 206 27.65 -7.23 21.25
CA THR A 206 27.63 -7.86 22.58
C THR A 206 27.08 -9.29 22.48
N THR A 207 27.49 -10.15 23.37
CA THR A 207 26.90 -11.46 23.58
C THR A 207 26.63 -11.66 25.05
N VAL A 208 25.55 -12.36 25.35
CA VAL A 208 25.20 -12.71 26.73
C VAL A 208 25.89 -14.04 27.06
N LYS A 209 26.53 -14.06 28.18
CA LYS A 209 27.11 -15.27 28.78
C LYS A 209 26.35 -15.62 30.05
N THR A 210 26.01 -16.89 30.18
CA THR A 210 25.35 -17.45 31.37
C THR A 210 26.29 -18.42 32.08
N LYS A 211 26.04 -18.63 33.36
CA LYS A 211 26.79 -19.61 34.16
C LYS A 211 26.76 -20.99 33.51
N PRO A 212 27.93 -21.62 33.29
CA PRO A 212 28.01 -23.00 32.78
C PRO A 212 27.31 -23.97 33.74
N LYS A 213 26.65 -25.00 33.16
CA LYS A 213 26.03 -26.05 33.97
C LYS A 213 27.01 -26.77 34.91
N VAL A 214 28.27 -26.89 34.51
CA VAL A 214 29.32 -27.59 35.25
C VAL A 214 30.50 -26.65 35.42
N CYS A 215 30.61 -26.01 36.58
CA CYS A 215 31.75 -25.15 36.94
C CYS A 215 32.88 -25.92 37.63
N PHE A 216 32.60 -27.05 38.23
CA PHE A 216 33.56 -27.89 38.97
C PHE A 216 33.54 -29.30 38.40
N LYS A 217 34.71 -29.98 38.36
CA LYS A 217 34.85 -31.39 37.99
C LYS A 217 34.41 -32.28 39.17
N LEU A 218 34.33 -33.60 38.89
CA LEU A 218 33.99 -34.60 39.92
C LEU A 218 35.00 -34.68 41.08
N ASP A 219 36.25 -34.31 40.84
CA ASP A 219 37.32 -34.23 41.84
C ASP A 219 37.29 -32.93 42.66
N GLY A 220 36.32 -32.05 42.44
CA GLY A 220 36.19 -30.79 43.12
C GLY A 220 37.05 -29.65 42.52
N SER A 221 37.91 -29.91 41.55
CA SER A 221 38.65 -28.87 40.87
C SER A 221 37.80 -28.05 39.92
N VAL A 222 38.17 -26.79 39.62
CA VAL A 222 37.46 -25.94 38.70
C VAL A 222 37.58 -26.49 37.28
N SER A 223 36.47 -26.58 36.57
CA SER A 223 36.45 -26.97 35.17
C SER A 223 36.94 -25.82 34.28
N SER A 224 37.40 -26.10 33.07
CA SER A 224 37.79 -25.07 32.10
C SER A 224 36.68 -24.09 31.75
N HIS A 225 35.41 -24.52 31.83
CA HIS A 225 34.24 -23.65 31.65
C HIS A 225 33.97 -22.82 32.90
N GLY A 226 34.14 -23.41 34.08
CA GLY A 226 34.07 -22.72 35.37
C GLY A 226 35.15 -21.64 35.50
N ASP A 227 36.36 -21.95 35.13
CA ASP A 227 37.48 -21.01 35.16
C ASP A 227 37.22 -19.79 34.27
N ARG A 228 36.79 -19.99 33.03
CA ARG A 228 36.39 -18.89 32.15
C ARG A 228 35.22 -18.06 32.68
N TRP A 229 34.27 -18.69 33.36
CA TRP A 229 33.15 -17.99 33.99
C TRP A 229 33.61 -17.15 35.18
N PHE A 230 34.44 -17.70 36.06
CA PHE A 230 34.94 -16.98 37.23
C PHE A 230 35.84 -15.81 36.84
N ASN A 231 36.70 -15.99 35.83
CA ASN A 231 37.51 -14.89 35.29
C ASN A 231 36.63 -13.79 34.70
N LEU A 232 35.54 -14.15 33.98
CA LEU A 232 34.57 -13.19 33.48
C LEU A 232 33.84 -12.44 34.59
N LEU A 233 33.50 -13.12 35.69
CA LEU A 233 32.92 -12.44 36.88
C LEU A 233 33.90 -11.48 37.53
N ASP A 234 35.18 -11.89 37.67
CA ASP A 234 36.23 -11.04 38.25
C ASP A 234 36.47 -9.78 37.38
N GLU A 235 36.52 -9.93 36.05
CA GLU A 235 36.60 -8.79 35.10
C GLU A 235 35.44 -7.80 35.27
N HIS A 236 34.25 -8.31 35.48
CA HIS A 236 33.03 -7.50 35.67
C HIS A 236 32.78 -7.09 37.14
N LYS A 237 33.68 -7.40 38.04
CA LYS A 237 33.59 -7.14 39.51
C LYS A 237 32.31 -7.73 40.11
N LEU A 238 31.91 -8.90 39.67
CA LEU A 238 30.75 -9.63 40.14
C LEU A 238 31.18 -10.73 41.14
N PRO A 239 30.36 -11.04 42.14
CA PRO A 239 30.69 -12.07 43.12
C PRO A 239 30.69 -13.47 42.47
N ARG A 240 31.58 -14.39 42.95
CA ARG A 240 31.70 -15.73 42.36
C ARG A 240 30.46 -16.60 42.44
N HIS A 241 29.52 -16.28 43.29
CA HIS A 241 28.23 -16.97 43.37
C HIS A 241 27.17 -16.40 42.39
N TYR A 242 27.49 -15.35 41.61
CA TYR A 242 26.60 -14.76 40.64
C TYR A 242 26.21 -15.81 39.58
N ASP A 243 24.92 -15.98 39.33
CA ASP A 243 24.32 -16.94 38.38
C ASP A 243 23.47 -16.28 37.30
N GLY A 244 23.44 -14.94 37.25
CA GLY A 244 22.74 -14.15 36.25
C GLY A 244 23.49 -14.07 34.91
N GLU A 245 22.99 -13.25 34.03
CA GLU A 245 23.56 -13.01 32.71
C GLU A 245 24.64 -11.93 32.75
N VAL A 246 25.77 -12.16 32.05
CA VAL A 246 26.84 -11.19 31.88
C VAL A 246 26.95 -10.83 30.40
N THR A 247 26.76 -9.56 30.08
CA THR A 247 26.91 -9.05 28.73
C THR A 247 28.37 -8.70 28.45
N VAL A 248 28.98 -9.37 27.48
CA VAL A 248 30.38 -9.15 27.06
C VAL A 248 30.45 -8.57 25.67
N VAL A 249 31.43 -7.71 25.41
CA VAL A 249 31.71 -7.19 24.07
C VAL A 249 32.48 -8.26 23.29
N LYS A 250 31.89 -8.76 22.21
CA LYS A 250 32.48 -9.74 21.29
C LYS A 250 33.38 -9.07 20.25
N GLY A 251 33.04 -7.84 19.87
CA GLY A 251 33.74 -7.10 18.82
C GLY A 251 33.04 -5.78 18.51
N TRP A 252 33.40 -5.23 17.38
CA TRP A 252 32.83 -3.97 16.89
C TRP A 252 32.45 -4.12 15.41
N ASP A 253 31.23 -3.74 15.07
CA ASP A 253 30.78 -3.64 13.67
C ASP A 253 31.20 -2.28 13.09
N GLU A 254 31.63 -2.30 11.84
CA GLU A 254 31.89 -1.08 11.09
C GLU A 254 30.57 -0.28 10.88
N PRO A 255 30.67 1.05 10.79
CA PRO A 255 29.49 1.89 10.57
C PRO A 255 28.73 1.50 9.31
N ASN A 256 27.43 1.22 9.47
CA ASN A 256 26.51 0.92 8.36
C ASN A 256 25.31 1.88 8.36
N PRO A 257 25.36 2.97 7.58
CA PRO A 257 24.27 3.93 7.49
C PRO A 257 22.95 3.38 6.94
N ASN A 258 22.99 2.21 6.30
CA ASN A 258 21.79 1.52 5.81
C ASN A 258 21.12 0.68 6.93
N SER A 259 21.79 0.44 8.04
CA SER A 259 21.22 -0.23 9.20
C SER A 259 20.42 0.74 10.07
N SER A 260 19.10 0.60 10.04
CA SER A 260 18.19 1.37 10.91
C SER A 260 18.56 1.28 12.39
N ASP A 261 19.05 0.11 12.83
CA ASP A 261 19.39 -0.13 14.24
C ASP A 261 20.69 0.56 14.61
N GLN A 262 21.73 0.49 13.77
CA GLN A 262 22.98 1.21 14.03
C GLN A 262 22.77 2.73 14.04
N VAL A 263 21.94 3.26 13.15
CA VAL A 263 21.58 4.69 13.16
C VAL A 263 20.86 5.06 14.45
N LYS A 264 19.89 4.25 14.90
CA LYS A 264 19.20 4.49 16.17
C LYS A 264 20.12 4.38 17.37
N ASP A 265 21.00 3.38 17.42
CA ASP A 265 21.97 3.20 18.49
C ASP A 265 22.90 4.43 18.60
N TRP A 266 23.37 4.97 17.46
CA TRP A 266 24.12 6.22 17.44
C TRP A 266 23.33 7.39 18.00
N LEU A 267 22.08 7.60 17.54
CA LEU A 267 21.24 8.68 18.04
C LEU A 267 20.94 8.52 19.56
N TYR A 268 20.70 7.29 20.03
CA TYR A 268 20.51 7.02 21.45
C TYR A 268 21.79 7.34 22.28
N SER A 269 22.98 7.07 21.74
CA SER A 269 24.24 7.43 22.40
C SER A 269 24.41 8.95 22.54
N LEU A 270 23.75 9.75 21.69
CA LEU A 270 23.70 11.22 21.77
C LEU A 270 22.55 11.73 22.66
N GLY A 271 21.80 10.82 23.31
CA GLY A 271 20.68 11.17 24.19
C GLY A 271 19.34 11.36 23.45
N TRP A 272 19.16 10.77 22.27
CA TRP A 272 17.90 10.85 21.54
C TRP A 272 16.71 10.36 22.36
N LYS A 273 15.68 11.21 22.46
CA LYS A 273 14.37 10.88 23.05
C LYS A 273 13.32 10.89 21.95
N PRO A 274 12.92 9.73 21.39
CA PRO A 274 11.95 9.66 20.32
C PRO A 274 10.59 10.26 20.71
N CYS A 275 10.05 11.13 19.87
CA CYS A 275 8.69 11.66 19.99
C CYS A 275 7.76 11.23 18.85
N THR A 276 8.32 10.63 17.79
CA THR A 276 7.55 10.15 16.62
C THR A 276 7.70 8.64 16.50
N PHE A 277 6.57 7.95 16.34
CA PHE A 277 6.53 6.50 16.33
C PHE A 277 5.66 5.97 15.18
N LYS A 278 6.03 4.79 14.65
CA LYS A 278 5.16 3.95 13.84
C LYS A 278 4.57 2.87 14.74
N TYR A 279 3.28 2.64 14.60
CA TYR A 279 2.54 1.63 15.34
C TYR A 279 2.27 0.46 14.40
N ASN A 280 2.88 -0.68 14.69
CA ASN A 280 2.65 -1.92 13.95
C ASN A 280 1.77 -2.82 14.80
N LYS A 281 0.55 -3.11 14.32
CA LYS A 281 -0.34 -4.04 15.00
C LYS A 281 -0.01 -5.47 14.55
N ASN A 282 0.27 -6.35 15.50
CA ASN A 282 0.35 -7.78 15.23
C ASN A 282 -1.05 -8.27 14.86
N LYS A 283 -1.19 -8.91 13.70
CA LYS A 283 -2.49 -9.37 13.19
C LYS A 283 -3.05 -10.57 13.98
N GLU A 284 -2.18 -11.35 14.63
CA GLU A 284 -2.56 -12.54 15.38
C GLU A 284 -2.89 -12.22 16.85
N THR A 285 -2.04 -11.42 17.51
CA THR A 285 -2.22 -11.09 18.94
C THR A 285 -2.99 -9.80 19.17
N GLY A 286 -3.13 -8.96 18.14
CA GLY A 286 -3.74 -7.64 18.28
C GLY A 286 -2.87 -6.59 18.97
N GLU A 287 -1.68 -6.96 19.44
CA GLU A 287 -0.75 -6.06 20.14
C GLU A 287 -0.14 -5.01 19.20
N GLU A 288 -0.05 -3.78 19.67
CA GLU A 288 0.62 -2.69 18.95
C GLU A 288 2.07 -2.54 19.39
N ASN A 289 3.00 -2.79 18.47
CA ASN A 289 4.41 -2.50 18.66
C ASN A 289 4.72 -1.05 18.24
N LYS A 290 5.31 -0.30 19.17
CA LYS A 290 5.68 1.11 19.00
C LYS A 290 7.13 1.22 18.53
N VAL A 291 7.33 1.57 17.25
CA VAL A 291 8.68 1.66 16.64
C VAL A 291 9.09 3.12 16.49
N PRO A 292 10.19 3.56 17.17
CA PRO A 292 10.70 4.92 17.05
C PRO A 292 11.08 5.24 15.60
N GLN A 293 10.70 6.44 15.13
CA GLN A 293 10.99 6.92 13.79
C GLN A 293 12.05 8.01 13.81
N VAL A 294 13.11 7.81 13.02
CA VAL A 294 14.16 8.81 12.78
C VAL A 294 13.68 9.85 11.76
N ARG A 295 12.77 9.43 10.87
CA ARG A 295 12.23 10.25 9.78
C ARG A 295 10.72 10.10 9.67
N LYS A 296 10.06 11.18 9.18
CA LYS A 296 8.64 11.16 8.78
C LYS A 296 8.54 11.87 7.42
N ASN A 297 7.92 11.23 6.45
CA ASN A 297 7.78 11.77 5.08
C ASN A 297 9.10 12.14 4.38
N GLY A 298 10.17 11.40 4.68
CA GLY A 298 11.50 11.61 4.08
C GLY A 298 12.38 12.62 4.83
N GLU A 299 11.82 13.44 5.71
CA GLU A 299 12.54 14.42 6.54
C GLU A 299 12.89 13.86 7.91
N LEU A 300 13.97 14.35 8.51
CA LEU A 300 14.32 14.06 9.91
C LEU A 300 13.21 14.60 10.83
N VAL A 301 12.83 13.79 11.83
CA VAL A 301 11.86 14.23 12.85
C VAL A 301 12.46 15.26 13.77
N GLU A 302 11.62 16.10 14.38
CA GLU A 302 12.08 17.22 15.22
C GLU A 302 13.02 16.80 16.34
N SER A 303 12.72 15.65 17.00
CA SER A 303 13.60 15.11 18.06
C SER A 303 15.00 14.71 17.57
N VAL A 304 15.18 14.41 16.28
CA VAL A 304 16.50 14.18 15.66
C VAL A 304 17.14 15.50 15.25
N LYS A 305 16.39 16.44 14.70
CA LYS A 305 16.88 17.78 14.34
C LYS A 305 17.46 18.51 15.57
N LEU A 306 16.87 18.31 16.74
CA LEU A 306 17.42 18.86 17.99
C LEU A 306 18.83 18.33 18.33
N LEU A 307 19.13 17.10 17.95
CA LEU A 307 20.47 16.52 18.16
C LEU A 307 21.54 17.16 17.27
N ILE A 308 21.18 17.77 16.14
CA ILE A 308 22.12 18.50 15.26
C ILE A 308 22.81 19.64 16.03
N LYS A 309 22.15 20.19 17.06
CA LYS A 309 22.73 21.22 17.92
C LYS A 309 23.79 20.65 18.90
N ILE A 310 23.71 19.35 19.20
CA ILE A 310 24.62 18.62 20.07
C ILE A 310 25.79 18.05 19.27
N ASP A 311 25.46 17.41 18.15
CA ASP A 311 26.41 16.83 17.20
C ASP A 311 25.99 17.18 15.76
N PRO A 312 26.70 18.15 15.14
CA PRO A 312 26.41 18.57 13.75
C PRO A 312 26.49 17.42 12.73
N ALA A 313 27.23 16.33 13.03
CA ALA A 313 27.34 15.17 12.16
C ALA A 313 25.98 14.47 11.94
N VAL A 314 25.02 14.63 12.84
CA VAL A 314 23.64 14.10 12.67
C VAL A 314 22.95 14.68 11.45
N ALA A 315 23.29 15.90 11.01
CA ALA A 315 22.75 16.51 9.81
C ALA A 315 23.04 15.69 8.53
N VAL A 316 24.13 14.92 8.53
CA VAL A 316 24.51 14.07 7.40
C VAL A 316 23.48 12.95 7.14
N LEU A 317 22.66 12.59 8.13
CA LEU A 317 21.52 11.68 7.94
C LEU A 317 20.48 12.24 6.98
N GLU A 318 20.42 13.54 6.77
CA GLU A 318 19.45 14.16 5.88
C GLU A 318 19.70 13.77 4.41
N GLY A 319 18.62 13.50 3.69
CA GLY A 319 18.67 13.17 2.27
C GLY A 319 18.92 11.70 1.90
N LEU A 320 19.65 10.89 2.69
CA LEU A 320 19.97 9.51 2.31
C LEU A 320 18.72 8.68 1.95
N THR A 321 17.67 8.76 2.77
CA THR A 321 16.43 8.01 2.54
C THR A 321 15.70 8.48 1.26
N ILE A 322 15.78 9.78 0.97
CA ILE A 322 15.21 10.34 -0.26
C ILE A 322 15.96 9.78 -1.47
N LEU A 323 17.30 9.81 -1.44
CA LEU A 323 18.14 9.23 -2.50
C LEU A 323 17.82 7.75 -2.72
N GLN A 324 17.75 6.96 -1.66
CA GLN A 324 17.39 5.53 -1.72
C GLN A 324 16.00 5.30 -2.33
N HIS A 325 15.01 6.07 -1.86
CA HIS A 325 13.64 5.93 -2.36
C HIS A 325 13.52 6.35 -3.84
N ARG A 326 14.17 7.45 -4.25
CA ARG A 326 14.17 7.89 -5.65
C ARG A 326 14.89 6.91 -6.56
N LEU A 327 16.06 6.43 -6.13
CA LEU A 327 16.78 5.37 -6.85
C LEU A 327 15.89 4.12 -7.05
N SER A 328 15.17 3.70 -6.01
CA SER A 328 14.24 2.56 -6.12
C SER A 328 13.08 2.80 -7.09
N ILE A 329 12.62 4.04 -7.28
CA ILE A 329 11.58 4.36 -8.27
C ILE A 329 12.14 4.21 -9.69
N PHE A 330 13.28 4.87 -10.00
CA PHE A 330 13.86 4.80 -11.34
C PHE A 330 14.32 3.37 -11.69
N GLN A 331 14.91 2.65 -10.73
CA GLN A 331 15.26 1.24 -10.92
C GLN A 331 14.01 0.41 -11.19
N GLY A 332 12.92 0.63 -10.44
CA GLY A 332 11.64 -0.02 -10.68
C GLY A 332 11.04 0.29 -12.05
N PHE A 333 11.26 1.48 -12.61
CA PHE A 333 10.89 1.77 -14.00
C PHE A 333 11.67 0.90 -14.97
N LEU A 334 13.00 0.82 -14.81
CA LEU A 334 13.86 0.04 -15.69
C LEU A 334 13.64 -1.48 -15.56
N ASP A 335 13.38 -1.96 -14.35
CA ASP A 335 13.14 -3.39 -14.09
C ASP A 335 11.80 -3.87 -14.68
N CYS A 336 10.80 -2.97 -14.78
CA CYS A 336 9.46 -3.26 -15.29
C CYS A 336 9.25 -2.76 -16.72
N GLU A 337 10.25 -2.14 -17.35
CA GLU A 337 10.17 -1.63 -18.71
C GLU A 337 10.11 -2.79 -19.71
N ARG A 338 9.17 -2.68 -20.68
CA ARG A 338 9.09 -3.54 -21.86
C ARG A 338 8.80 -2.69 -23.09
N ASP A 339 9.61 -2.81 -24.11
CA ASP A 339 9.48 -2.10 -25.41
C ASP A 339 9.33 -0.57 -25.27
N GLY A 340 9.95 -0.01 -24.24
CA GLY A 340 9.89 1.42 -23.93
C GLY A 340 8.62 1.82 -23.16
N TYR A 341 7.90 0.89 -22.54
CA TYR A 341 6.69 1.17 -21.75
C TYR A 341 6.76 0.57 -20.35
N VAL A 342 6.07 1.20 -19.41
CA VAL A 342 5.80 0.70 -18.06
C VAL A 342 4.30 0.65 -17.81
N LYS A 343 3.84 -0.34 -17.05
CA LYS A 343 2.41 -0.56 -16.80
C LYS A 343 1.91 0.08 -15.52
N ALA A 344 0.67 0.58 -15.56
CA ALA A 344 -0.06 1.07 -14.41
C ALA A 344 -0.96 -0.04 -13.82
N GLU A 345 -0.37 -1.10 -13.31
CA GLU A 345 -1.09 -2.25 -12.77
C GLU A 345 -1.78 -1.98 -11.45
N ILE A 346 -2.85 -2.74 -11.20
CA ILE A 346 -3.53 -2.79 -9.91
C ILE A 346 -3.50 -4.21 -9.32
N ASP A 347 -3.50 -4.31 -7.98
CA ASP A 347 -3.59 -5.57 -7.23
C ASP A 347 -4.80 -5.66 -6.31
N GLY A 348 -5.76 -4.75 -6.47
CA GLY A 348 -6.97 -4.76 -5.68
C GLY A 348 -7.73 -3.45 -5.62
N LEU A 349 -8.75 -3.45 -4.77
CA LEU A 349 -9.50 -2.27 -4.37
C LEU A 349 -9.35 -2.04 -2.86
N THR A 350 -9.36 -0.77 -2.45
CA THR A 350 -9.47 -0.41 -1.03
C THR A 350 -10.92 -0.59 -0.56
N ASN A 351 -11.17 -0.49 0.74
CA ASN A 351 -12.54 -0.47 1.29
C ASN A 351 -13.41 0.70 0.77
N THR A 352 -12.78 1.74 0.22
CA THR A 352 -13.45 2.85 -0.46
C THR A 352 -13.51 2.69 -1.98
N LEU A 353 -13.25 1.51 -2.48
CA LEU A 353 -13.23 1.13 -3.89
C LEU A 353 -12.19 1.88 -4.75
N ARG A 354 -11.20 2.54 -4.16
CA ARG A 354 -10.05 3.09 -4.89
C ARG A 354 -9.13 1.96 -5.37
N PHE A 355 -8.49 2.13 -6.51
CA PHE A 355 -7.49 1.18 -6.98
C PHE A 355 -6.29 1.10 -6.03
N LYS A 356 -5.82 -0.10 -5.73
CA LYS A 356 -4.51 -0.36 -5.15
C LYS A 356 -3.53 -0.54 -6.29
N HIS A 357 -2.72 0.47 -6.55
CA HIS A 357 -1.72 0.42 -7.60
C HIS A 357 -0.49 -0.36 -7.17
N LYS A 358 0.09 -1.11 -8.10
CA LYS A 358 1.38 -1.78 -7.97
C LYS A 358 2.54 -0.87 -8.40
N LYS A 359 3.75 -1.24 -8.00
CA LYS A 359 4.97 -0.70 -8.60
C LYS A 359 5.02 -1.07 -10.09
N PRO A 360 5.67 -0.27 -10.94
CA PRO A 360 6.45 0.91 -10.60
C PRO A 360 5.64 2.22 -10.49
N LEU A 361 4.40 2.28 -11.03
CA LEU A 361 3.61 3.50 -11.16
C LEU A 361 2.69 3.74 -9.94
N VAL A 362 3.27 3.80 -8.74
CA VAL A 362 2.53 4.04 -7.50
C VAL A 362 3.23 5.08 -6.62
N ASN A 363 2.45 6.00 -6.05
CA ASN A 363 2.92 7.02 -5.11
C ASN A 363 4.14 7.82 -5.62
N LEU A 364 4.13 8.20 -6.90
CA LEU A 364 5.18 9.01 -7.48
C LEU A 364 5.22 10.39 -6.81
N PRO A 365 6.43 10.94 -6.56
CA PRO A 365 6.59 12.24 -5.93
C PRO A 365 5.94 13.35 -6.76
N GLY A 366 5.46 14.40 -6.07
CA GLY A 366 5.07 15.63 -6.74
C GLY A 366 6.28 16.33 -7.33
N VAL A 367 6.07 17.18 -8.32
CA VAL A 367 7.14 18.00 -8.96
C VAL A 367 7.85 18.94 -7.98
N ASP A 368 7.15 19.34 -6.90
CA ASP A 368 7.67 20.15 -5.80
C ASP A 368 8.62 19.40 -4.85
N LYS A 369 8.78 18.10 -5.03
CA LYS A 369 9.61 17.23 -4.19
C LYS A 369 10.95 16.92 -4.87
N PRO A 370 12.03 16.69 -4.09
CA PRO A 370 13.32 16.32 -4.65
C PRO A 370 13.19 15.16 -5.66
N TRP A 371 13.71 15.35 -6.88
CA TRP A 371 13.64 14.41 -8.00
C TRP A 371 12.20 14.12 -8.50
N GLY A 372 11.24 14.97 -8.15
CA GLY A 372 9.87 14.80 -8.59
C GLY A 372 9.66 15.14 -10.05
N GLU A 373 10.34 16.19 -10.55
CA GLU A 373 10.33 16.58 -11.96
C GLU A 373 10.92 15.48 -12.84
N GLU A 374 12.08 14.93 -12.47
CA GLU A 374 12.76 13.89 -13.22
C GLU A 374 11.93 12.58 -13.22
N VAL A 375 11.37 12.18 -12.05
CA VAL A 375 10.52 10.98 -11.97
C VAL A 375 9.32 11.11 -12.91
N ARG A 376 8.64 12.26 -12.90
CA ARG A 376 7.48 12.48 -13.77
C ARG A 376 7.88 12.73 -15.21
N GLY A 377 9.01 13.38 -15.43
CA GLY A 377 9.59 13.63 -16.76
C GLY A 377 9.98 12.35 -17.51
N CYS A 378 10.20 11.23 -16.80
CA CYS A 378 10.38 9.94 -17.44
C CYS A 378 9.12 9.39 -18.12
N LEU A 379 7.92 9.86 -17.72
CA LEU A 379 6.65 9.41 -18.28
C LEU A 379 6.24 10.38 -19.39
N ILE A 380 6.44 9.97 -20.63
CA ILE A 380 6.29 10.82 -21.81
C ILE A 380 5.14 10.36 -22.70
N ALA A 381 4.69 11.24 -23.59
CA ALA A 381 3.79 10.86 -24.67
C ALA A 381 4.55 10.09 -25.76
N PRO A 382 3.98 9.05 -26.39
CA PRO A 382 4.50 8.50 -27.63
C PRO A 382 4.52 9.56 -28.75
N GLU A 383 5.31 9.33 -29.78
CA GLU A 383 5.35 10.22 -30.95
C GLU A 383 3.95 10.36 -31.57
N GLY A 384 3.55 11.58 -31.88
CA GLY A 384 2.23 11.90 -32.41
C GLY A 384 1.10 11.97 -31.39
N TYR A 385 1.40 11.78 -30.09
CA TYR A 385 0.43 11.85 -28.99
C TYR A 385 0.71 12.99 -28.03
N THR A 386 -0.30 13.37 -27.28
CA THR A 386 -0.19 14.36 -26.19
C THR A 386 -0.74 13.76 -24.92
N LEU A 387 -0.05 13.94 -23.78
CA LEU A 387 -0.57 13.59 -22.48
C LEU A 387 -1.68 14.58 -22.10
N CYS A 388 -2.87 14.04 -21.79
CA CYS A 388 -4.00 14.81 -21.32
C CYS A 388 -4.37 14.32 -19.93
N GLY A 389 -4.49 15.23 -18.95
CA GLY A 389 -4.88 14.95 -17.59
C GLY A 389 -6.15 15.71 -17.21
N ALA A 390 -7.05 15.07 -16.48
CA ALA A 390 -8.20 15.70 -15.86
C ALA A 390 -8.28 15.29 -14.40
N ASP A 391 -8.56 16.25 -13.53
CA ASP A 391 -8.78 16.02 -12.10
C ASP A 391 -9.97 16.84 -11.61
N MET A 392 -10.70 16.30 -10.63
CA MET A 392 -11.82 17.01 -10.03
C MET A 392 -11.34 17.92 -8.92
N THR A 393 -11.65 19.19 -9.04
CA THR A 393 -11.36 20.17 -7.99
C THR A 393 -12.10 19.80 -6.70
N SER A 394 -11.33 19.59 -5.62
CA SER A 394 -11.88 19.30 -4.29
C SER A 394 -12.96 18.22 -4.30
N LEU A 395 -12.64 17.03 -4.87
CA LEU A 395 -13.60 15.94 -5.09
C LEU A 395 -14.42 15.61 -3.84
N GLU A 396 -13.76 15.49 -2.68
CA GLU A 396 -14.43 15.18 -1.41
C GLU A 396 -15.47 16.25 -1.02
N ASP A 397 -15.11 17.52 -1.12
CA ASP A 397 -16.02 18.61 -0.77
C ASP A 397 -17.15 18.77 -1.81
N THR A 398 -16.86 18.53 -3.08
CA THR A 398 -17.87 18.53 -4.15
C THR A 398 -18.90 17.42 -3.94
N THR A 399 -18.44 16.21 -3.64
CA THR A 399 -19.30 15.06 -3.35
C THR A 399 -20.10 15.30 -2.06
N LYS A 400 -19.44 15.82 -1.03
CA LYS A 400 -20.07 16.17 0.25
C LYS A 400 -21.22 17.16 0.03
N ARG A 401 -21.00 18.27 -0.69
CA ARG A 401 -22.05 19.26 -1.01
C ARG A 401 -23.25 18.62 -1.72
N HIS A 402 -23.01 17.72 -2.68
CA HIS A 402 -24.08 17.03 -3.40
C HIS A 402 -24.99 16.24 -2.45
N TYR A 403 -24.41 15.43 -1.56
CA TYR A 403 -25.19 14.60 -0.65
C TYR A 403 -25.77 15.36 0.56
N MET A 404 -25.17 16.48 0.96
CA MET A 404 -25.68 17.36 2.02
C MET A 404 -26.86 18.22 1.57
N GLN A 405 -26.97 18.52 0.28
CA GLN A 405 -27.96 19.46 -0.26
C GLN A 405 -29.40 19.22 0.22
N PRO A 406 -29.91 17.98 0.32
CA PRO A 406 -31.27 17.72 0.82
C PRO A 406 -31.46 17.98 2.33
N TYR A 407 -30.38 17.99 3.10
CA TYR A 407 -30.41 18.09 4.58
C TYR A 407 -30.04 19.49 5.06
N ASP A 408 -29.03 20.12 4.48
CA ASP A 408 -28.48 21.40 4.89
C ASP A 408 -28.16 22.29 3.67
N PRO A 409 -29.18 22.77 2.95
CA PRO A 409 -29.00 23.62 1.78
C PRO A 409 -28.34 24.98 2.12
N ALA A 410 -28.48 25.46 3.34
CA ALA A 410 -27.89 26.73 3.77
C ALA A 410 -26.37 26.62 3.83
N TYR A 411 -25.85 25.58 4.46
CA TYR A 411 -24.41 25.37 4.53
C TYR A 411 -23.80 25.01 3.16
N VAL A 412 -24.53 24.27 2.33
CA VAL A 412 -24.09 24.00 0.94
C VAL A 412 -23.98 25.28 0.12
N LEU A 413 -24.89 26.26 0.35
CA LEU A 413 -24.81 27.58 -0.28
C LEU A 413 -23.54 28.34 0.18
N GLU A 414 -23.23 28.32 1.48
CA GLU A 414 -21.99 28.91 2.01
C GLU A 414 -20.75 28.25 1.38
N MET A 415 -20.71 26.90 1.34
CA MET A 415 -19.61 26.12 0.72
C MET A 415 -19.44 26.40 -0.77
N SER A 416 -20.43 26.93 -1.43
CA SER A 416 -20.42 27.21 -2.87
C SER A 416 -19.98 28.63 -3.22
N GLN A 417 -19.73 29.47 -2.21
CA GLN A 417 -19.25 30.83 -2.42
C GLN A 417 -17.79 30.88 -2.84
N ASP A 418 -17.46 31.83 -3.69
CA ASP A 418 -16.07 32.03 -4.12
C ASP A 418 -15.20 32.38 -2.90
N GLY A 419 -14.04 31.72 -2.84
CA GLY A 419 -13.09 31.89 -1.73
C GLY A 419 -13.44 31.11 -0.45
N PHE A 420 -14.51 30.32 -0.42
CA PHE A 420 -14.80 29.46 0.72
C PHE A 420 -13.72 28.39 0.90
N ASP A 421 -13.19 28.32 2.12
CA ASP A 421 -12.19 27.29 2.50
C ASP A 421 -12.75 26.42 3.64
N PRO A 422 -13.09 25.14 3.38
CA PRO A 422 -13.70 24.26 4.37
C PRO A 422 -12.80 23.99 5.57
N HIS A 423 -11.50 24.17 5.44
CA HIS A 423 -10.54 23.94 6.52
C HIS A 423 -10.48 25.15 7.47
N LEU A 424 -10.53 26.35 6.92
CA LEU A 424 -10.60 27.58 7.70
C LEU A 424 -11.99 27.76 8.33
N ASP A 425 -13.07 27.39 7.63
CA ASP A 425 -14.42 27.37 8.18
C ASP A 425 -14.51 26.44 9.40
N LEU A 426 -13.96 25.23 9.32
CA LEU A 426 -13.89 24.34 10.47
C LEU A 426 -13.05 24.93 11.62
N ALA A 427 -11.92 25.59 11.32
CA ALA A 427 -11.10 26.24 12.33
C ALA A 427 -11.85 27.37 13.05
N LYS A 428 -12.65 28.15 12.31
CA LYS A 428 -13.52 29.18 12.83
C LYS A 428 -14.63 28.57 13.72
N HIS A 429 -15.32 27.55 13.23
CA HIS A 429 -16.35 26.84 13.97
C HIS A 429 -15.83 26.24 15.29
N ALA A 430 -14.62 25.68 15.27
CA ALA A 430 -13.93 25.18 16.46
C ALA A 430 -13.36 26.29 17.38
N GLY A 431 -13.64 27.57 17.11
CA GLY A 431 -13.20 28.69 17.94
C GLY A 431 -11.70 28.97 17.93
N ARG A 432 -10.97 28.51 16.90
CA ARG A 432 -9.51 28.70 16.82
C ARG A 432 -9.09 29.97 16.10
N ILE A 433 -9.94 30.50 15.23
CA ILE A 433 -9.73 31.74 14.49
C ILE A 433 -11.08 32.45 14.30
N SER A 434 -11.04 33.77 14.05
CA SER A 434 -12.20 34.59 13.72
C SER A 434 -12.38 34.73 12.21
N GLN A 435 -13.50 35.28 11.76
CA GLN A 435 -13.69 35.63 10.35
C GLN A 435 -12.65 36.66 9.89
N SER A 436 -12.37 37.67 10.72
CA SER A 436 -11.33 38.67 10.42
C SER A 436 -9.93 38.03 10.19
N ASP A 437 -9.61 36.96 10.92
CA ASP A 437 -8.36 36.21 10.70
C ASP A 437 -8.33 35.56 9.33
N ILE A 438 -9.47 34.99 8.88
CA ILE A 438 -9.62 34.39 7.54
C ILE A 438 -9.46 35.47 6.46
N ASP A 439 -10.11 36.60 6.64
CA ASP A 439 -10.04 37.73 5.69
C ASP A 439 -8.60 38.26 5.57
N ASN A 440 -7.93 38.42 6.70
CA ASN A 440 -6.51 38.82 6.75
C ASN A 440 -5.58 37.80 6.11
N TYR A 441 -5.85 36.49 6.30
CA TYR A 441 -5.09 35.42 5.63
C TYR A 441 -5.25 35.48 4.11
N ASN A 442 -6.48 35.67 3.62
CA ASN A 442 -6.78 35.80 2.20
C ASN A 442 -6.13 37.06 1.57
N GLN A 443 -5.95 38.10 2.36
CA GLN A 443 -5.20 39.31 1.98
C GLN A 443 -3.68 39.18 2.12
N GLY A 444 -3.18 38.06 2.64
CA GLY A 444 -1.74 37.79 2.80
C GLY A 444 -1.10 38.41 4.03
N THR A 445 -1.89 39.04 4.93
CA THR A 445 -1.39 39.74 6.13
C THR A 445 -1.21 38.79 7.35
N ARG A 446 -1.76 37.56 7.30
CA ARG A 446 -1.65 36.54 8.35
C ARG A 446 -1.11 35.21 7.79
N PRO A 447 0.15 35.17 7.33
CA PRO A 447 0.74 33.94 6.74
C PRO A 447 0.92 32.80 7.75
N ASP A 448 0.92 33.10 9.05
CA ASP A 448 0.97 32.15 10.16
C ASP A 448 -0.21 31.16 10.15
N ILE A 449 -1.38 31.58 9.68
CA ILE A 449 -2.59 30.74 9.56
C ILE A 449 -2.40 29.58 8.59
N LYS A 450 -1.45 29.66 7.66
CA LYS A 450 -1.14 28.57 6.71
C LYS A 450 -0.84 27.23 7.43
N SER A 451 -0.13 27.29 8.55
CA SER A 451 0.18 26.11 9.36
C SER A 451 -1.07 25.54 10.03
N LEU A 452 -1.92 26.41 10.60
CA LEU A 452 -3.19 26.02 11.19
C LEU A 452 -4.12 25.39 10.15
N ARG A 453 -4.27 26.03 8.98
CA ARG A 453 -5.06 25.52 7.86
C ARG A 453 -4.63 24.11 7.45
N LYS A 454 -3.29 23.85 7.42
CA LYS A 454 -2.74 22.51 7.10
C LYS A 454 -3.19 21.46 8.11
N ASN A 455 -3.20 21.81 9.41
CA ASN A 455 -3.67 20.90 10.46
C ASN A 455 -5.17 20.64 10.34
N PHE A 456 -5.97 21.68 10.11
CA PHE A 456 -7.40 21.53 9.92
C PHE A 456 -7.77 20.79 8.63
N LYS A 457 -6.93 20.83 7.59
CA LYS A 457 -7.07 19.98 6.42
C LYS A 457 -6.97 18.50 6.80
N VAL A 458 -6.03 18.15 7.67
CA VAL A 458 -5.90 16.76 8.18
C VAL A 458 -7.14 16.38 9.00
N VAL A 459 -7.62 17.26 9.89
CA VAL A 459 -8.82 17.01 10.70
C VAL A 459 -10.04 16.79 9.79
N ASN A 460 -10.29 17.69 8.84
CA ASN A 460 -11.46 17.66 7.96
C ASN A 460 -11.52 16.35 7.16
N TYR A 461 -10.44 16.00 6.46
CA TYR A 461 -10.41 14.75 5.69
C TYR A 461 -10.44 13.50 6.59
N SER A 462 -9.70 13.50 7.70
CA SER A 462 -9.71 12.37 8.62
C SER A 462 -11.10 12.11 9.21
N ALA A 463 -11.80 13.18 9.59
CA ALA A 463 -13.17 13.09 10.12
C ALA A 463 -14.15 12.57 9.06
N THR A 464 -14.08 13.08 7.82
CA THR A 464 -14.91 12.62 6.70
C THR A 464 -14.76 11.10 6.48
N TYR A 465 -13.55 10.55 6.68
CA TYR A 465 -13.28 9.11 6.58
C TYR A 465 -13.48 8.35 7.89
N GLY A 466 -14.10 8.94 8.92
CA GLY A 466 -14.46 8.28 10.15
C GLY A 466 -13.30 7.94 11.10
N VAL A 467 -12.22 8.72 11.05
CA VAL A 467 -11.05 8.52 11.94
C VAL A 467 -11.42 8.86 13.38
N GLY A 468 -11.10 7.97 14.34
CA GLY A 468 -11.27 8.24 15.76
C GLY A 468 -10.17 9.12 16.37
N ALA A 469 -10.48 9.75 17.52
CA ALA A 469 -9.59 10.68 18.21
C ALA A 469 -8.18 10.14 18.53
N PRO A 470 -7.97 8.86 18.93
CA PRO A 470 -6.63 8.35 19.17
C PRO A 470 -5.74 8.36 17.92
N LYS A 471 -6.31 8.05 16.75
CA LYS A 471 -5.54 8.08 15.49
C LYS A 471 -5.28 9.51 15.03
N LEU A 472 -6.27 10.40 15.12
CA LEU A 472 -6.11 11.82 14.80
C LEU A 472 -5.03 12.47 15.68
N SER A 473 -5.02 12.19 16.98
CA SER A 473 -4.00 12.62 17.94
C SER A 473 -2.58 12.20 17.49
N ARG A 474 -2.40 10.95 17.04
CA ARG A 474 -1.10 10.44 16.53
C ARG A 474 -0.64 11.14 15.25
N GLU A 475 -1.58 11.47 14.36
CA GLU A 475 -1.28 12.10 13.07
C GLU A 475 -0.92 13.58 13.20
N THR A 476 -1.59 14.28 14.10
CA THR A 476 -1.45 15.74 14.28
C THR A 476 -0.49 16.13 15.42
N GLY A 477 -0.19 15.19 16.34
CA GLY A 477 0.62 15.45 17.53
C GLY A 477 -0.11 16.13 18.70
N MET A 478 -1.43 16.43 18.55
CA MET A 478 -2.26 16.99 19.63
C MET A 478 -2.66 15.89 20.63
N ASN A 479 -3.09 16.26 21.82
CA ASN A 479 -3.60 15.29 22.79
C ASN A 479 -4.97 14.72 22.36
N VAL A 480 -5.33 13.53 22.90
CA VAL A 480 -6.57 12.83 22.50
C VAL A 480 -7.83 13.62 22.82
N ARG A 481 -7.86 14.35 23.94
CA ARG A 481 -9.01 15.21 24.33
C ARG A 481 -9.21 16.34 23.31
N GLU A 482 -8.13 16.97 22.90
CA GLU A 482 -8.16 18.03 21.89
C GLU A 482 -8.59 17.48 20.52
N ALA A 483 -8.06 16.32 20.12
CA ALA A 483 -8.48 15.64 18.90
C ALA A 483 -9.96 15.28 18.92
N GLN A 484 -10.50 14.82 20.06
CA GLN A 484 -11.93 14.57 20.22
C GLN A 484 -12.75 15.84 20.07
N ALA A 485 -12.38 16.93 20.73
CA ALA A 485 -13.10 18.20 20.62
C ALA A 485 -13.15 18.74 19.16
N LEU A 486 -12.08 18.54 18.39
CA LEU A 486 -12.08 18.91 16.97
C LEU A 486 -12.97 17.99 16.11
N LEU A 487 -13.02 16.70 16.41
CA LEU A 487 -13.97 15.78 15.76
C LEU A 487 -15.42 16.13 16.09
N ASP A 488 -15.71 16.50 17.34
CA ASP A 488 -17.05 16.92 17.77
C ASP A 488 -17.46 18.20 17.02
N ALA A 489 -16.58 19.20 16.96
CA ALA A 489 -16.81 20.42 16.17
C ALA A 489 -17.01 20.12 14.66
N TYR A 490 -16.26 19.17 14.12
CA TYR A 490 -16.47 18.74 12.74
C TYR A 490 -17.86 18.14 12.53
N TRP A 491 -18.30 17.21 13.38
CA TRP A 491 -19.59 16.54 13.24
C TRP A 491 -20.77 17.46 13.57
N GLU A 492 -20.57 18.46 14.43
CA GLU A 492 -21.55 19.53 14.64
C GLU A 492 -21.73 20.38 13.39
N ARG A 493 -20.63 20.84 12.77
CA ARG A 493 -20.67 21.65 11.54
C ARG A 493 -21.15 20.88 10.31
N ASN A 494 -20.86 19.57 10.26
CA ASN A 494 -21.21 18.69 9.15
C ASN A 494 -22.24 17.63 9.54
N TRP A 495 -23.19 17.97 10.41
CA TRP A 495 -24.22 17.06 10.91
C TRP A 495 -25.01 16.36 9.78
N SER A 496 -25.22 17.06 8.67
CA SER A 496 -25.96 16.55 7.51
C SER A 496 -25.23 15.40 6.78
N VAL A 497 -23.90 15.29 6.88
CA VAL A 497 -23.15 14.11 6.40
C VAL A 497 -23.54 12.88 7.21
N LYS A 498 -23.68 13.03 8.52
CA LYS A 498 -24.11 11.96 9.42
C LYS A 498 -25.56 11.57 9.15
N ALA A 499 -26.44 12.56 9.02
CA ALA A 499 -27.85 12.34 8.69
C ALA A 499 -28.03 11.60 7.35
N PHE A 500 -27.24 11.95 6.34
CA PHE A 500 -27.22 11.21 5.07
C PHE A 500 -26.76 9.75 5.26
N ALA A 501 -25.69 9.52 6.02
CA ALA A 501 -25.19 8.17 6.25
C ALA A 501 -26.17 7.27 7.05
N GLU A 502 -26.93 7.85 7.96
CA GLU A 502 -27.96 7.15 8.74
C GLU A 502 -29.22 6.82 7.93
N ALA A 503 -29.46 7.56 6.83
CA ALA A 503 -30.60 7.36 5.93
C ALA A 503 -30.35 6.30 4.84
N GLN A 504 -29.10 5.82 4.68
CA GLN A 504 -28.70 4.78 3.71
C GLN A 504 -28.72 3.39 4.34
#